data_6fb2521d1c72391f550eb5de08d2239f
#
_entry.id   6fb2521d1c72391f550eb5de08d2239f
#
_cell.length_a   1.000
_cell.length_b   1.000
_cell.length_c   1.000
_cell.angle_alpha   90.00
_cell.angle_beta   90.00
_cell.angle_gamma   90.00
#
_symmetry.space_group_name_H-M   'P 1'
#
loop_
_entity.id
_entity.type
_entity.pdbx_description
1 polymer ?
#
loop_
_entity_poly.entity_id
_entity_poly.type
_entity_poly.pdbx_seq_one_letter_code
_entity_poly.pdbx_strand_id
1 'polypeptide(L)'
;MLSVHSLRKSYGGVQALRELSFTATPGRVIGLLGPNGSGKSTTINLLTGLMRPSAGTVCWKGVDIHQQLVAYQALLGYVPEEPRLYAYLNAVEYLTLVGGLRDLDGRVVARRVDRFLELFGLETDRYSPLSSFSKGMRQKVLISAALLHDPQVVILDEPDSGLDVASTLMLRSAVRTLAQAGKTVVYSSHVLDMVEKVCTDVIILHHGTVVAQDSVARLRELSKAPSLEAVFAKLAVDDNVDATGRAIAEVGML
;
A
#
# COMPACT_ATOMS: atom_id res chain seq x y z
N MET A 1 6.92 -8.75 13.34
CA MET A 1 6.45 -9.72 12.36
C MET A 1 4.95 -9.64 12.32
N LEU A 2 4.38 -9.42 11.14
CA LEU A 2 2.93 -9.43 10.87
C LEU A 2 2.60 -10.77 10.24
N SER A 3 1.69 -11.54 10.82
CA SER A 3 1.26 -12.84 10.29
C SER A 3 -0.24 -12.87 10.07
N VAL A 4 -0.63 -13.51 9.00
CA VAL A 4 -2.00 -13.63 8.51
C VAL A 4 -2.33 -15.11 8.38
N HIS A 5 -3.42 -15.54 9.01
CA HIS A 5 -3.80 -16.96 9.07
C HIS A 5 -5.21 -17.14 8.52
N SER A 6 -5.33 -17.86 7.40
CA SER A 6 -6.59 -18.25 6.74
C SER A 6 -7.63 -17.11 6.66
N LEU A 7 -7.13 -15.91 6.33
CA LEU A 7 -7.92 -14.68 6.34
C LEU A 7 -8.99 -14.72 5.25
N ARG A 8 -10.24 -14.48 5.62
CA ARG A 8 -11.39 -14.51 4.70
C ARG A 8 -12.28 -13.29 4.92
N LYS A 9 -12.91 -12.82 3.84
CA LYS A 9 -13.90 -11.74 3.92
C LYS A 9 -15.02 -11.94 2.92
N SER A 10 -16.24 -11.85 3.42
CA SER A 10 -17.47 -11.88 2.62
C SER A 10 -18.32 -10.65 2.89
N TYR A 11 -19.02 -10.17 1.88
CA TYR A 11 -20.00 -9.09 1.94
C TYR A 11 -21.30 -9.56 1.30
N GLY A 12 -22.37 -9.69 2.06
CA GLY A 12 -23.69 -10.05 1.53
C GLY A 12 -23.68 -11.30 0.62
N GLY A 13 -22.86 -12.31 0.96
CA GLY A 13 -22.73 -13.55 0.16
C GLY A 13 -21.61 -13.53 -0.88
N VAL A 14 -21.05 -12.37 -1.24
CA VAL A 14 -19.90 -12.26 -2.15
C VAL A 14 -18.61 -12.45 -1.37
N GLN A 15 -17.79 -13.42 -1.76
CA GLN A 15 -16.48 -13.66 -1.17
C GLN A 15 -15.43 -12.73 -1.80
N ALA A 16 -15.17 -11.58 -1.16
CA ALA A 16 -14.16 -10.64 -1.61
C ALA A 16 -12.71 -11.10 -1.34
N LEU A 17 -12.53 -11.95 -0.33
CA LEU A 17 -11.28 -12.66 -0.06
C LEU A 17 -11.64 -14.08 0.43
N ARG A 18 -11.19 -15.08 -0.34
CA ARG A 18 -11.54 -16.49 -0.07
C ARG A 18 -10.65 -17.12 0.98
N GLU A 19 -9.35 -16.97 0.81
CA GLU A 19 -8.35 -17.40 1.79
C GLU A 19 -7.01 -16.73 1.50
N LEU A 20 -6.39 -16.18 2.55
CA LEU A 20 -5.06 -15.61 2.48
C LEU A 20 -4.28 -15.95 3.75
N SER A 21 -3.09 -16.52 3.57
CA SER A 21 -2.15 -16.74 4.67
C SER A 21 -0.75 -16.32 4.23
N PHE A 22 -0.09 -15.48 5.02
CA PHE A 22 1.31 -15.10 4.80
C PHE A 22 1.95 -14.56 6.08
N THR A 23 3.26 -14.40 6.01
CA THR A 23 4.03 -13.75 7.08
C THR A 23 4.93 -12.68 6.49
N ALA A 24 4.74 -11.44 6.95
CA ALA A 24 5.62 -10.32 6.65
C ALA A 24 6.65 -10.18 7.77
N THR A 25 7.90 -10.54 7.46
CA THR A 25 9.03 -10.42 8.39
C THR A 25 9.68 -9.04 8.28
N PRO A 26 10.27 -8.51 9.37
CA PRO A 26 11.09 -7.30 9.30
C PRO A 26 12.18 -7.43 8.22
N GLY A 27 12.46 -6.36 7.53
CA GLY A 27 13.46 -6.34 6.44
C GLY A 27 12.93 -6.74 5.07
N ARG A 28 11.66 -7.18 4.98
CA ARG A 28 11.01 -7.53 3.72
C ARG A 28 9.88 -6.58 3.36
N VAL A 29 9.67 -6.43 2.05
CA VAL A 29 8.54 -5.70 1.47
C VAL A 29 7.64 -6.71 0.79
N ILE A 30 6.40 -6.82 1.28
CA ILE A 30 5.38 -7.70 0.70
C ILE A 30 4.55 -6.91 -0.30
N GLY A 31 4.59 -7.29 -1.57
CA GLY A 31 3.76 -6.74 -2.63
C GLY A 31 2.41 -7.43 -2.71
N LEU A 32 1.32 -6.67 -2.73
CA LEU A 32 -0.03 -7.16 -3.07
C LEU A 32 -0.35 -6.76 -4.49
N LEU A 33 -0.43 -7.72 -5.38
CA LEU A 33 -0.72 -7.54 -6.80
C LEU A 33 -2.10 -8.08 -7.16
N GLY A 34 -2.70 -7.51 -8.17
CA GLY A 34 -3.94 -8.01 -8.77
C GLY A 34 -4.72 -6.92 -9.48
N PRO A 35 -5.64 -7.27 -10.38
CA PRO A 35 -6.51 -6.31 -11.03
C PRO A 35 -7.49 -5.66 -10.04
N ASN A 36 -8.23 -4.65 -10.51
CA ASN A 36 -9.29 -4.06 -9.71
C ASN A 36 -10.34 -5.12 -9.36
N GLY A 37 -10.82 -5.09 -8.11
CA GLY A 37 -11.75 -6.12 -7.61
C GLY A 37 -11.11 -7.45 -7.20
N SER A 38 -9.78 -7.61 -7.27
CA SER A 38 -9.10 -8.84 -6.86
C SER A 38 -9.07 -9.09 -5.34
N GLY A 39 -9.40 -8.08 -4.52
CA GLY A 39 -9.39 -8.19 -3.06
C GLY A 39 -8.25 -7.44 -2.37
N LYS A 40 -7.41 -6.66 -3.08
CA LYS A 40 -6.28 -5.90 -2.49
C LYS A 40 -6.74 -4.93 -1.40
N SER A 41 -7.64 -4.00 -1.71
CA SER A 41 -8.11 -3.00 -0.73
C SER A 41 -8.88 -3.65 0.42
N THR A 42 -9.61 -4.75 0.17
CA THR A 42 -10.20 -5.56 1.24
C THR A 42 -9.12 -6.13 2.15
N THR A 43 -8.06 -6.71 1.59
CA THR A 43 -6.92 -7.24 2.36
C THR A 43 -6.26 -6.12 3.18
N ILE A 44 -5.99 -4.97 2.59
CA ILE A 44 -5.41 -3.82 3.30
C ILE A 44 -6.29 -3.36 4.46
N ASN A 45 -7.59 -3.22 4.25
CA ASN A 45 -8.52 -2.86 5.32
C ASN A 45 -8.55 -3.88 6.48
N LEU A 46 -8.34 -5.16 6.18
CA LEU A 46 -8.20 -6.21 7.20
C LEU A 46 -6.86 -6.08 7.94
N LEU A 47 -5.76 -5.83 7.21
CA LEU A 47 -4.42 -5.67 7.79
C LEU A 47 -4.28 -4.41 8.65
N THR A 48 -4.99 -3.34 8.30
CA THR A 48 -4.99 -2.07 9.08
C THR A 48 -5.93 -2.12 10.30
N GLY A 49 -6.77 -3.16 10.38
CA GLY A 49 -7.80 -3.27 11.40
C GLY A 49 -8.99 -2.33 11.20
N LEU A 50 -9.08 -1.66 10.04
CA LEU A 50 -10.27 -0.86 9.67
C LEU A 50 -11.49 -1.74 9.44
N MET A 51 -11.26 -3.04 9.22
CA MET A 51 -12.31 -4.02 8.99
C MET A 51 -12.01 -5.32 9.74
N ARG A 52 -13.05 -5.96 10.26
CA ARG A 52 -12.93 -7.30 10.84
C ARG A 52 -13.04 -8.37 9.75
N PRO A 53 -12.23 -9.44 9.83
CA PRO A 53 -12.38 -10.58 8.94
C PRO A 53 -13.68 -11.34 9.19
N SER A 54 -14.17 -12.06 8.17
CA SER A 54 -15.27 -13.04 8.34
C SER A 54 -14.78 -14.34 8.96
N ALA A 55 -13.50 -14.70 8.71
CA ALA A 55 -12.79 -15.81 9.35
C ALA A 55 -11.27 -15.57 9.23
N GLY A 56 -10.52 -16.30 10.06
CA GLY A 56 -9.07 -16.13 10.14
C GLY A 56 -8.67 -14.95 11.02
N THR A 57 -7.35 -14.72 11.13
CA THR A 57 -6.78 -13.70 12.02
C THR A 57 -5.61 -12.96 11.38
N VAL A 58 -5.42 -11.72 11.80
CA VAL A 58 -4.21 -10.92 11.57
C VAL A 58 -3.51 -10.74 12.90
N CYS A 59 -2.25 -11.14 13.00
CA CYS A 59 -1.50 -11.06 14.25
C CYS A 59 -0.26 -10.18 14.10
N TRP A 60 -0.04 -9.29 15.06
CA TRP A 60 1.20 -8.56 15.23
C TRP A 60 2.01 -9.13 16.39
N LYS A 61 3.22 -9.62 16.11
CA LYS A 61 4.09 -10.28 17.11
C LYS A 61 3.37 -11.40 17.88
N GLY A 62 2.52 -12.17 17.20
CA GLY A 62 1.78 -13.30 17.77
C GLY A 62 0.45 -12.94 18.45
N VAL A 63 0.10 -11.67 18.58
CA VAL A 63 -1.16 -11.20 19.19
C VAL A 63 -2.13 -10.78 18.09
N ASP A 64 -3.37 -11.26 18.13
CA ASP A 64 -4.42 -10.80 17.21
C ASP A 64 -4.61 -9.29 17.35
N ILE A 65 -4.52 -8.56 16.23
CA ILE A 65 -4.61 -7.11 16.21
C ILE A 65 -5.94 -6.60 16.77
N HIS A 66 -7.01 -7.36 16.65
CA HIS A 66 -8.34 -6.98 17.19
C HIS A 66 -8.45 -7.09 18.70
N GLN A 67 -7.53 -7.80 19.37
CA GLN A 67 -7.46 -7.82 20.84
C GLN A 67 -6.81 -6.56 21.40
N GLN A 68 -5.91 -5.92 20.63
CA GLN A 68 -5.18 -4.72 21.01
C GLN A 68 -5.15 -3.70 19.87
N LEU A 69 -6.31 -3.41 19.28
CA LEU A 69 -6.43 -2.66 18.02
C LEU A 69 -5.79 -1.27 18.12
N VAL A 70 -6.06 -0.51 19.18
CA VAL A 70 -5.51 0.83 19.38
C VAL A 70 -3.98 0.79 19.49
N ALA A 71 -3.44 -0.16 20.25
CA ALA A 71 -1.99 -0.34 20.40
C ALA A 71 -1.33 -0.74 19.07
N TYR A 72 -1.98 -1.59 18.29
CA TYR A 72 -1.50 -1.94 16.95
C TYR A 72 -1.53 -0.74 16.00
N GLN A 73 -2.64 -0.01 15.97
CA GLN A 73 -2.79 1.18 15.11
C GLN A 73 -1.82 2.31 15.48
N ALA A 74 -1.40 2.40 16.75
CA ALA A 74 -0.36 3.34 17.17
C ALA A 74 1.01 3.04 16.53
N LEU A 75 1.26 1.78 16.13
CA LEU A 75 2.49 1.33 15.46
C LEU A 75 2.39 1.34 13.94
N LEU A 76 1.18 1.64 13.40
CA LEU A 76 0.88 1.54 11.99
C LEU A 76 0.99 2.90 11.29
N GLY A 77 1.79 2.96 10.23
CA GLY A 77 1.72 3.99 9.20
C GLY A 77 0.91 3.48 8.00
N TYR A 78 -0.17 4.18 7.68
CA TYR A 78 -1.05 3.78 6.58
C TYR A 78 -1.24 4.92 5.58
N VAL A 79 -1.01 4.62 4.31
CA VAL A 79 -1.31 5.50 3.17
C VAL A 79 -2.44 4.85 2.38
N PRO A 80 -3.65 5.42 2.37
CA PRO A 80 -4.76 4.93 1.55
C PRO A 80 -4.60 5.32 0.07
N GLU A 81 -5.25 4.59 -0.82
CA GLU A 81 -5.28 4.86 -2.26
C GLU A 81 -5.81 6.27 -2.60
N GLU A 82 -6.90 6.68 -1.92
CA GLU A 82 -7.46 8.02 -2.08
C GLU A 82 -7.02 8.96 -0.95
N PRO A 83 -6.41 10.12 -1.28
CA PRO A 83 -6.01 11.10 -0.27
C PRO A 83 -7.22 11.81 0.33
N ARG A 84 -7.74 11.28 1.43
CA ARG A 84 -8.81 11.88 2.23
C ARG A 84 -8.18 12.76 3.32
N LEU A 85 -7.90 14.00 2.97
CA LEU A 85 -7.34 15.02 3.86
C LEU A 85 -8.41 16.05 4.26
N TYR A 86 -8.21 16.72 5.40
CA TYR A 86 -9.01 17.88 5.75
C TYR A 86 -8.65 19.05 4.83
N ALA A 87 -9.42 19.23 3.77
CA ALA A 87 -9.12 20.10 2.64
C ALA A 87 -8.93 21.59 3.01
N TYR A 88 -9.50 22.04 4.14
CA TYR A 88 -9.40 23.40 4.66
C TYR A 88 -8.13 23.66 5.48
N LEU A 89 -7.43 22.60 5.95
CA LEU A 89 -6.14 22.74 6.62
C LEU A 89 -5.02 22.94 5.59
N ASN A 90 -3.93 23.56 6.03
CA ASN A 90 -2.67 23.51 5.28
C ASN A 90 -1.81 22.30 5.71
N ALA A 91 -0.68 22.08 5.00
CA ALA A 91 0.15 20.90 5.24
C ALA A 91 0.76 20.88 6.66
N VAL A 92 1.17 22.03 7.17
CA VAL A 92 1.74 22.16 8.53
C VAL A 92 0.68 21.84 9.58
N GLU A 93 -0.51 22.43 9.46
CA GLU A 93 -1.63 22.19 10.38
C GLU A 93 -2.05 20.72 10.39
N TYR A 94 -2.21 20.14 9.21
CA TYR A 94 -2.60 18.72 9.07
C TYR A 94 -1.58 17.78 9.71
N LEU A 95 -0.29 17.95 9.39
CA LEU A 95 0.77 17.10 9.95
C LEU A 95 0.95 17.32 11.47
N THR A 96 0.78 18.56 11.95
CA THR A 96 0.81 18.86 13.38
C THR A 96 -0.38 18.20 14.11
N LEU A 97 -1.58 18.26 13.53
CA LEU A 97 -2.75 17.55 14.05
C LEU A 97 -2.49 16.05 14.15
N VAL A 98 -1.96 15.43 13.07
CA VAL A 98 -1.64 13.99 13.07
C VAL A 98 -0.59 13.66 14.15
N GLY A 99 0.43 14.49 14.30
CA GLY A 99 1.45 14.33 15.35
C GLY A 99 0.85 14.40 16.76
N GLY A 100 -0.06 15.34 16.99
CA GLY A 100 -0.78 15.48 18.28
C GLY A 100 -1.68 14.27 18.57
N LEU A 101 -2.40 13.74 17.58
CA LEU A 101 -3.21 12.52 17.70
C LEU A 101 -2.38 11.25 17.97
N ARG A 102 -1.07 11.32 17.77
CA ARG A 102 -0.09 10.27 18.05
C ARG A 102 0.73 10.52 19.34
N ASP A 103 0.33 11.48 20.16
CA ASP A 103 1.00 11.90 21.39
C ASP A 103 2.50 12.22 21.21
N LEU A 104 2.88 12.73 20.03
CA LEU A 104 4.26 13.13 19.76
C LEU A 104 4.57 14.50 20.41
N ASP A 105 5.78 14.64 20.92
CA ASP A 105 6.28 15.93 21.39
C ASP A 105 6.23 17.00 20.28
N GLY A 106 5.68 18.17 20.58
CA GLY A 106 5.47 19.24 19.60
C GLY A 106 6.74 19.72 18.90
N ARG A 107 7.91 19.72 19.59
CA ARG A 107 9.20 20.09 18.98
C ARG A 107 9.67 19.01 18.00
N VAL A 108 9.40 17.74 18.32
CA VAL A 108 9.69 16.62 17.43
C VAL A 108 8.81 16.70 16.18
N VAL A 109 7.50 16.96 16.35
CA VAL A 109 6.57 17.14 15.25
C VAL A 109 7.02 18.27 14.33
N ALA A 110 7.26 19.47 14.88
CA ALA A 110 7.68 20.62 14.08
C ALA A 110 8.92 20.33 13.23
N ARG A 111 9.96 19.76 13.82
CA ARG A 111 11.20 19.38 13.12
C ARG A 111 10.95 18.33 12.02
N ARG A 112 10.12 17.32 12.29
CA ARG A 112 9.79 16.27 11.30
C ARG A 112 8.95 16.85 10.18
N VAL A 113 7.98 17.69 10.47
CA VAL A 113 7.14 18.37 9.48
C VAL A 113 7.99 19.21 8.54
N ASP A 114 8.86 20.08 9.07
CA ASP A 114 9.76 20.89 8.26
C ASP A 114 10.61 20.01 7.33
N ARG A 115 11.16 18.92 7.85
CA ARG A 115 12.00 18.03 7.07
C ARG A 115 11.22 17.27 5.98
N PHE A 116 10.00 16.82 6.25
CA PHE A 116 9.17 16.17 5.23
C PHE A 116 8.78 17.13 4.11
N LEU A 117 8.37 18.36 4.46
CA LEU A 117 8.00 19.37 3.47
C LEU A 117 9.19 19.74 2.58
N GLU A 118 10.38 19.90 3.16
CA GLU A 118 11.63 20.10 2.42
C GLU A 118 11.91 18.93 1.45
N LEU A 119 11.93 17.69 1.95
CA LEU A 119 12.23 16.50 1.15
C LEU A 119 11.25 16.28 -0.02
N PHE A 120 9.98 16.66 0.16
CA PHE A 120 8.96 16.53 -0.86
C PHE A 120 8.76 17.78 -1.75
N GLY A 121 9.56 18.84 -1.52
CA GLY A 121 9.48 20.09 -2.27
C GLY A 121 8.14 20.81 -2.08
N LEU A 122 7.59 20.80 -0.86
CA LEU A 122 6.33 21.44 -0.49
C LEU A 122 6.51 22.68 0.38
N GLU A 123 7.75 23.22 0.48
CA GLU A 123 8.08 24.33 1.37
C GLU A 123 7.35 25.62 0.99
N THR A 124 7.26 25.92 -0.30
CA THR A 124 6.60 27.14 -0.82
C THR A 124 5.10 27.11 -0.60
N ASP A 125 4.49 25.92 -0.61
CA ASP A 125 3.05 25.73 -0.50
C ASP A 125 2.59 25.34 0.92
N ARG A 126 3.52 25.28 1.88
CA ARG A 126 3.31 24.73 3.22
C ARG A 126 2.11 25.30 3.99
N TYR A 127 1.76 26.55 3.73
CA TYR A 127 0.63 27.27 4.35
C TYR A 127 -0.57 27.43 3.41
N SER A 128 -0.50 26.92 2.20
CA SER A 128 -1.64 26.88 1.27
C SER A 128 -2.63 25.78 1.70
N PRO A 129 -3.94 26.00 1.55
CA PRO A 129 -4.94 25.00 1.93
C PRO A 129 -4.78 23.74 1.06
N LEU A 130 -4.95 22.57 1.67
CA LEU A 130 -4.82 21.27 0.98
C LEU A 130 -5.83 21.10 -0.17
N SER A 131 -6.92 21.88 -0.19
CA SER A 131 -7.85 21.94 -1.32
C SER A 131 -7.19 22.43 -2.61
N SER A 132 -6.16 23.30 -2.52
CA SER A 132 -5.42 23.83 -3.67
C SER A 132 -4.32 22.89 -4.17
N PHE A 133 -3.97 21.84 -3.40
CA PHE A 133 -2.90 20.91 -3.75
C PHE A 133 -3.33 20.00 -4.90
N SER A 134 -2.38 19.68 -5.80
CA SER A 134 -2.54 18.61 -6.77
C SER A 134 -2.73 17.25 -6.07
N LYS A 135 -3.18 16.23 -6.80
CA LYS A 135 -3.28 14.86 -6.27
C LYS A 135 -1.92 14.39 -5.72
N GLY A 136 -0.83 14.63 -6.47
CA GLY A 136 0.52 14.24 -6.06
C GLY A 136 1.01 14.99 -4.82
N MET A 137 0.72 16.30 -4.69
CA MET A 137 1.07 17.05 -3.47
C MET A 137 0.32 16.51 -2.25
N ARG A 138 -0.99 16.22 -2.39
CA ARG A 138 -1.76 15.59 -1.31
C ARG A 138 -1.21 14.21 -0.94
N GLN A 139 -0.77 13.43 -1.92
CA GLN A 139 -0.15 12.12 -1.69
C GLN A 139 1.15 12.23 -0.89
N LYS A 140 2.00 13.22 -1.20
CA LYS A 140 3.22 13.51 -0.44
C LYS A 140 2.92 13.85 1.03
N VAL A 141 1.86 14.63 1.29
CA VAL A 141 1.41 14.94 2.66
C VAL A 141 0.93 13.69 3.39
N LEU A 142 0.18 12.79 2.72
CA LEU A 142 -0.26 11.52 3.31
C LEU A 142 0.91 10.60 3.66
N ILE A 143 1.90 10.49 2.77
CA ILE A 143 3.11 9.70 3.03
C ILE A 143 3.85 10.29 4.24
N SER A 144 3.97 11.62 4.32
CA SER A 144 4.57 12.30 5.48
C SER A 144 3.82 11.98 6.77
N ALA A 145 2.49 12.06 6.76
CA ALA A 145 1.63 11.75 7.90
C ALA A 145 1.78 10.29 8.38
N ALA A 146 1.83 9.35 7.42
CA ALA A 146 1.97 7.93 7.72
C ALA A 146 3.32 7.59 8.35
N LEU A 147 4.38 8.35 8.05
CA LEU A 147 5.74 8.12 8.55
C LEU A 147 6.11 9.02 9.75
N LEU A 148 5.27 10.00 10.08
CA LEU A 148 5.57 11.04 11.07
C LEU A 148 5.91 10.50 12.46
N HIS A 149 5.29 9.39 12.87
CA HIS A 149 5.44 8.78 14.21
C HIS A 149 6.44 7.60 14.23
N ASP A 150 7.24 7.41 13.17
CA ASP A 150 8.20 6.31 13.04
C ASP A 150 7.58 4.91 13.21
N PRO A 151 6.61 4.53 12.37
CA PRO A 151 5.84 3.30 12.52
C PRO A 151 6.72 2.04 12.45
N GLN A 152 6.27 0.94 13.08
CA GLN A 152 6.87 -0.39 12.95
C GLN A 152 6.28 -1.19 11.78
N VAL A 153 5.03 -0.90 11.43
CA VAL A 153 4.32 -1.47 10.29
C VAL A 153 3.95 -0.34 9.33
N VAL A 154 4.26 -0.49 8.07
CA VAL A 154 3.92 0.49 7.02
C VAL A 154 3.09 -0.22 5.96
N ILE A 155 1.88 0.25 5.75
CA ILE A 155 0.96 -0.27 4.73
C ILE A 155 0.68 0.85 3.74
N LEU A 156 0.99 0.60 2.48
CA LEU A 156 0.91 1.58 1.39
C LEU A 156 -0.04 1.03 0.32
N ASP A 157 -1.19 1.68 0.14
CA ASP A 157 -2.19 1.31 -0.86
C ASP A 157 -2.08 2.23 -2.07
N GLU A 158 -1.57 1.71 -3.19
CA GLU A 158 -1.32 2.45 -4.45
C GLU A 158 -0.59 3.80 -4.22
N PRO A 159 0.50 3.84 -3.44
CA PRO A 159 1.05 5.09 -2.92
C PRO A 159 1.73 5.96 -3.98
N ASP A 160 2.04 5.41 -5.13
CA ASP A 160 2.62 6.08 -6.30
C ASP A 160 1.58 6.80 -7.17
N SER A 161 0.28 6.60 -6.89
CA SER A 161 -0.80 7.22 -7.67
C SER A 161 -0.75 8.75 -7.62
N GLY A 162 -0.54 9.37 -8.79
CA GLY A 162 -0.47 10.82 -8.95
C GLY A 162 0.88 11.45 -8.59
N LEU A 163 1.89 10.66 -8.20
CA LEU A 163 3.25 11.14 -8.02
C LEU A 163 3.94 11.35 -9.38
N ASP A 164 4.80 12.35 -9.44
CA ASP A 164 5.75 12.50 -10.54
C ASP A 164 6.88 11.45 -10.47
N VAL A 165 7.65 11.33 -11.55
CA VAL A 165 8.73 10.33 -11.66
C VAL A 165 9.76 10.47 -10.53
N ALA A 166 10.16 11.69 -10.19
CA ALA A 166 11.16 11.92 -9.15
C ALA A 166 10.63 11.51 -7.78
N SER A 167 9.39 11.90 -7.44
CA SER A 167 8.71 11.52 -6.18
C SER A 167 8.49 10.01 -6.09
N THR A 168 8.17 9.36 -7.20
CA THR A 168 8.06 7.90 -7.28
C THR A 168 9.39 7.21 -6.97
N LEU A 169 10.51 7.69 -7.53
CA LEU A 169 11.84 7.17 -7.24
C LEU A 169 12.25 7.40 -5.77
N MET A 170 11.92 8.57 -5.20
CA MET A 170 12.14 8.85 -3.78
C MET A 170 11.33 7.90 -2.89
N LEU A 171 10.06 7.67 -3.19
CA LEU A 171 9.22 6.72 -2.46
C LEU A 171 9.79 5.30 -2.50
N ARG A 172 10.23 4.82 -3.66
CA ARG A 172 10.90 3.51 -3.81
C ARG A 172 12.12 3.39 -2.88
N SER A 173 12.97 4.42 -2.90
CA SER A 173 14.16 4.46 -2.03
C SER A 173 13.77 4.45 -0.55
N ALA A 174 12.77 5.26 -0.16
CA ALA A 174 12.26 5.31 1.20
C ALA A 174 11.71 3.96 1.67
N VAL A 175 10.91 3.27 0.86
CA VAL A 175 10.35 1.95 1.18
C VAL A 175 11.46 0.92 1.42
N ARG A 176 12.48 0.89 0.57
CA ARG A 176 13.64 0.00 0.76
C ARG A 176 14.40 0.32 2.05
N THR A 177 14.64 1.61 2.31
CA THR A 177 15.32 2.05 3.52
C THR A 177 14.54 1.69 4.79
N LEU A 178 13.21 1.85 4.77
CA LEU A 178 12.34 1.44 5.88
C LEU A 178 12.43 -0.07 6.13
N ALA A 179 12.40 -0.88 5.08
CA ALA A 179 12.57 -2.32 5.21
C ALA A 179 13.96 -2.66 5.79
N GLN A 180 15.04 -2.09 5.24
CA GLN A 180 16.40 -2.29 5.75
C GLN A 180 16.56 -1.87 7.22
N ALA A 181 15.81 -0.86 7.66
CA ALA A 181 15.73 -0.46 9.08
C ALA A 181 14.88 -1.41 9.94
N GLY A 182 14.45 -2.55 9.39
CA GLY A 182 13.70 -3.57 10.13
C GLY A 182 12.21 -3.30 10.26
N LYS A 183 11.65 -2.34 9.51
CA LYS A 183 10.19 -2.14 9.46
C LYS A 183 9.53 -3.28 8.67
N THR A 184 8.27 -3.56 8.98
CA THR A 184 7.43 -4.47 8.18
C THR A 184 6.66 -3.64 7.17
N VAL A 185 6.85 -3.89 5.88
CA VAL A 185 6.22 -3.11 4.82
C VAL A 185 5.31 -3.98 3.97
N VAL A 186 4.07 -3.52 3.76
CA VAL A 186 3.12 -4.06 2.77
C VAL A 186 2.84 -2.96 1.75
N TYR A 187 2.97 -3.30 0.49
CA TYR A 187 2.87 -2.37 -0.64
C TYR A 187 1.88 -2.92 -1.66
N SER A 188 0.79 -2.25 -1.92
CA SER A 188 -0.09 -2.62 -3.03
C SER A 188 0.21 -1.76 -4.25
N SER A 189 0.14 -2.36 -5.41
CA SER A 189 0.13 -1.65 -6.69
C SER A 189 -0.47 -2.52 -7.78
N HIS A 190 -1.04 -1.88 -8.79
CA HIS A 190 -1.38 -2.51 -10.07
C HIS A 190 -0.26 -2.33 -11.11
N VAL A 191 0.78 -1.53 -10.80
CA VAL A 191 1.95 -1.29 -11.66
C VAL A 191 3.02 -2.34 -11.33
N LEU A 192 3.09 -3.37 -12.15
CA LEU A 192 3.95 -4.55 -11.94
C LEU A 192 5.43 -4.21 -11.87
N ASP A 193 5.91 -3.28 -12.73
CA ASP A 193 7.29 -2.78 -12.72
C ASP A 193 7.67 -2.13 -11.38
N MET A 194 6.71 -1.45 -10.73
CA MET A 194 6.91 -0.87 -9.40
C MET A 194 7.15 -1.95 -8.36
N VAL A 195 6.26 -2.95 -8.32
CA VAL A 195 6.35 -4.05 -7.36
C VAL A 195 7.63 -4.85 -7.57
N GLU A 196 7.99 -5.14 -8.81
CA GLU A 196 9.23 -5.86 -9.14
C GLU A 196 10.49 -5.14 -8.62
N LYS A 197 10.48 -3.81 -8.65
CA LYS A 197 11.63 -3.01 -8.21
C LYS A 197 11.65 -2.74 -6.69
N VAL A 198 10.52 -2.80 -6.00
CA VAL A 198 10.40 -2.42 -4.59
C VAL A 198 10.26 -3.62 -3.69
N CYS A 199 9.47 -4.64 -4.09
CA CYS A 199 9.09 -5.74 -3.24
C CYS A 199 10.12 -6.88 -3.24
N THR A 200 10.25 -7.55 -2.12
CA THR A 200 11.04 -8.79 -1.98
C THR A 200 10.19 -10.01 -2.26
N ASP A 201 8.96 -10.00 -1.80
CA ASP A 201 7.98 -11.08 -1.92
C ASP A 201 6.68 -10.50 -2.49
N VAL A 202 5.92 -11.31 -3.18
CA VAL A 202 4.70 -10.90 -3.86
C VAL A 202 3.59 -11.91 -3.61
N ILE A 203 2.41 -11.40 -3.39
CA ILE A 203 1.15 -12.14 -3.34
C ILE A 203 0.30 -11.64 -4.50
N ILE A 204 -0.02 -12.52 -5.44
CA ILE A 204 -0.88 -12.21 -6.59
C ILE A 204 -2.29 -12.66 -6.26
N LEU A 205 -3.22 -11.70 -6.25
CA LEU A 205 -4.65 -11.91 -6.00
C LEU A 205 -5.43 -11.82 -7.30
N HIS A 206 -6.35 -12.79 -7.51
CA HIS A 206 -7.32 -12.77 -8.61
C HIS A 206 -8.67 -13.27 -8.09
N HIS A 207 -9.74 -12.47 -8.25
CA HIS A 207 -11.09 -12.80 -7.78
C HIS A 207 -11.14 -13.29 -6.32
N GLY A 208 -10.42 -12.61 -5.42
CA GLY A 208 -10.35 -12.95 -4.00
C GLY A 208 -9.55 -14.20 -3.64
N THR A 209 -8.83 -14.77 -4.61
CA THR A 209 -8.01 -15.97 -4.44
C THR A 209 -6.53 -15.64 -4.64
N VAL A 210 -5.65 -16.26 -3.86
CA VAL A 210 -4.21 -16.20 -4.08
C VAL A 210 -3.86 -17.13 -5.23
N VAL A 211 -3.37 -16.58 -6.34
CA VAL A 211 -2.95 -17.37 -7.52
C VAL A 211 -1.45 -17.65 -7.53
N ALA A 212 -0.66 -16.80 -6.87
CA ALA A 212 0.76 -17.05 -6.63
C ALA A 212 1.24 -16.30 -5.39
N GLN A 213 2.21 -16.88 -4.70
CA GLN A 213 2.85 -16.27 -3.53
C GLN A 213 4.26 -16.80 -3.39
N ASP A 214 5.25 -15.95 -3.63
CA ASP A 214 6.68 -16.28 -3.44
C ASP A 214 7.53 -15.00 -3.53
N SER A 215 8.85 -15.13 -3.43
CA SER A 215 9.75 -14.04 -3.77
C SER A 215 9.64 -13.67 -5.26
N VAL A 216 9.85 -12.40 -5.58
CA VAL A 216 9.85 -11.90 -6.97
C VAL A 216 10.81 -12.71 -7.84
N ALA A 217 12.02 -13.00 -7.32
CA ALA A 217 13.03 -13.79 -8.02
C ALA A 217 12.54 -15.22 -8.34
N ARG A 218 11.92 -15.87 -7.36
CA ARG A 218 11.43 -17.24 -7.49
C ARG A 218 10.27 -17.36 -8.46
N LEU A 219 9.32 -16.42 -8.45
CA LEU A 219 8.21 -16.40 -9.39
C LEU A 219 8.69 -16.25 -10.85
N ARG A 220 9.69 -15.40 -11.08
CA ARG A 220 10.31 -15.24 -12.41
C ARG A 220 11.00 -16.52 -12.86
N GLU A 221 11.79 -17.14 -12.00
CA GLU A 221 12.48 -18.40 -12.28
C GLU A 221 11.50 -19.52 -12.63
N LEU A 222 10.50 -19.77 -11.77
CA LEU A 222 9.51 -20.84 -11.95
C LEU A 222 8.68 -20.67 -13.22
N SER A 223 8.31 -19.44 -13.55
CA SER A 223 7.51 -19.13 -14.74
C SER A 223 8.35 -19.05 -16.02
N LYS A 224 9.67 -19.11 -15.92
CA LYS A 224 10.61 -18.83 -17.03
C LYS A 224 10.26 -17.52 -17.73
N ALA A 225 9.90 -16.51 -16.93
CA ALA A 225 9.39 -15.23 -17.42
C ALA A 225 10.44 -14.13 -17.27
N PRO A 226 10.58 -13.23 -18.24
CA PRO A 226 11.55 -12.14 -18.20
C PRO A 226 11.20 -11.06 -17.17
N SER A 227 9.91 -10.94 -16.81
CA SER A 227 9.41 -9.93 -15.88
C SER A 227 8.24 -10.45 -15.05
N LEU A 228 7.90 -9.74 -13.98
CA LEU A 228 6.71 -10.03 -13.18
C LEU A 228 5.41 -9.82 -13.98
N GLU A 229 5.42 -8.93 -14.96
CA GLU A 229 4.30 -8.72 -15.89
C GLU A 229 4.00 -9.98 -16.70
N ALA A 230 5.03 -10.64 -17.23
CA ALA A 230 4.87 -11.89 -17.94
C ALA A 230 4.39 -13.04 -17.04
N VAL A 231 4.77 -13.03 -15.75
CA VAL A 231 4.21 -13.96 -14.75
C VAL A 231 2.74 -13.69 -14.53
N PHE A 232 2.38 -12.42 -14.34
CA PHE A 232 1.01 -12.00 -14.08
C PHE A 232 0.08 -12.32 -15.26
N ALA A 233 0.53 -12.03 -16.49
CA ALA A 233 -0.22 -12.36 -17.71
C ALA A 233 -0.56 -13.84 -17.80
N LYS A 234 0.37 -14.72 -17.42
CA LYS A 234 0.14 -16.18 -17.42
C LYS A 234 -0.82 -16.67 -16.32
N LEU A 235 -0.91 -15.96 -15.19
CA LEU A 235 -1.61 -16.45 -14.01
C LEU A 235 -2.96 -15.76 -13.75
N ALA A 236 -3.13 -14.53 -14.21
CA ALA A 236 -4.26 -13.68 -13.82
C ALA A 236 -4.96 -12.97 -14.98
N VAL A 237 -4.51 -13.19 -16.22
CA VAL A 237 -5.13 -12.62 -17.42
C VAL A 237 -5.78 -13.75 -18.22
N ASP A 238 -7.06 -13.59 -18.57
CA ASP A 238 -7.75 -14.53 -19.46
C ASP A 238 -7.11 -14.49 -20.87
N ASP A 239 -7.00 -15.66 -21.52
CA ASP A 239 -6.35 -15.85 -22.84
C ASP A 239 -6.94 -15.02 -23.99
N ASN A 240 -7.98 -14.21 -23.73
CA ASN A 240 -8.78 -13.53 -24.76
C ASN A 240 -8.53 -12.02 -24.90
N VAL A 241 -7.46 -11.48 -24.30
CA VAL A 241 -7.19 -10.02 -24.30
C VAL A 241 -6.96 -9.50 -25.71
N ASP A 242 -6.21 -10.23 -26.53
CA ASP A 242 -5.93 -9.84 -27.93
C ASP A 242 -7.18 -9.89 -28.83
N ALA A 243 -8.08 -10.84 -28.60
CA ALA A 243 -9.34 -10.92 -29.33
C ALA A 243 -10.29 -9.78 -28.92
N THR A 244 -10.35 -9.47 -27.63
CA THR A 244 -11.13 -8.33 -27.09
C THR A 244 -10.58 -7.01 -27.61
N GLY A 245 -9.26 -6.83 -27.64
CA GLY A 245 -8.61 -5.64 -28.19
C GLY A 245 -8.94 -5.41 -29.67
N ARG A 246 -8.93 -6.48 -30.46
CA ARG A 246 -9.35 -6.43 -31.88
C ARG A 246 -10.83 -6.06 -32.02
N ALA A 247 -11.70 -6.68 -31.25
CA ALA A 247 -13.12 -6.37 -31.25
C ALA A 247 -13.42 -4.91 -30.88
N ILE A 248 -12.71 -4.34 -29.89
CA ILE A 248 -12.84 -2.93 -29.53
C ILE A 248 -12.44 -2.01 -30.70
N ALA A 249 -11.35 -2.33 -31.39
CA ALA A 249 -10.92 -1.55 -32.56
C ALA A 249 -11.90 -1.62 -33.71
N GLU A 250 -12.51 -2.80 -33.97
CA GLU A 250 -13.54 -3.02 -35.00
C GLU A 250 -14.83 -2.22 -34.73
N VAL A 251 -15.27 -2.12 -33.45
CA VAL A 251 -16.42 -1.28 -33.05
C VAL A 251 -16.20 0.21 -33.38
N GLY A 252 -14.96 0.70 -33.24
CA GLY A 252 -14.62 2.07 -33.62
C GLY A 252 -14.55 2.36 -35.11
N MET A 253 -14.64 1.32 -35.96
CA MET A 253 -14.64 1.41 -37.44
C MET A 253 -16.04 1.28 -38.05
N LEU A 254 -17.09 1.02 -37.26
CA LEU A 254 -18.50 1.02 -37.63
C LEU A 254 -19.08 2.42 -37.56
#